data_79954a7f8d0cd74ae0659d2ae7af372b
#
_entry.id   79954a7f8d0cd74ae0659d2ae7af372b
#
_cell.length_a   1.000
_cell.length_b   1.000
_cell.length_c   1.000
_cell.angle_alpha   90.00
_cell.angle_beta   90.00
_cell.angle_gamma   90.00
#
_symmetry.space_group_name_H-M   'P 1'
#
loop_
_entity.id
_entity.type
_entity.pdbx_description
1 polymer ?
#
loop_
_entity_poly.entity_id
_entity_poly.type
_entity_poly.pdbx_seq_one_letter_code
_entity_poly.pdbx_strand_id
1 'polypeptide(L)'
;MDCCEERARSSPAWGLRSLDHMRRRAGNYAMADMPLQDPAQHMMLVNIFRISERGSLPSQRELAASMHLSPATVTATLKLLERSGYVRRIADDKDQRINRVALTESGETVMREGMRRMDALDDIMQEGLTSEEHEILCRCLSKMRDNLSRYMKSREVDAHD
;
A
#
# COMPACT_ATOMS: atom_id res chain seq x y z
N MET A 1 18.56 -33.58 0.21
CA MET A 1 17.79 -32.38 0.60
C MET A 1 18.47 -31.80 1.82
N ASP A 2 19.01 -30.60 1.70
CA ASP A 2 20.00 -30.06 2.62
C ASP A 2 19.32 -29.53 3.90
N CYS A 3 19.82 -29.92 5.08
CA CYS A 3 19.33 -29.50 6.40
C CYS A 3 19.27 -27.94 6.54
N CYS A 4 20.08 -27.23 5.76
CA CYS A 4 20.06 -25.77 5.68
C CYS A 4 18.81 -25.23 4.98
N GLU A 5 18.29 -25.91 3.95
CA GLU A 5 17.06 -25.50 3.26
C GLU A 5 15.81 -25.71 4.13
N GLU A 6 15.78 -26.78 4.89
CA GLU A 6 14.67 -27.09 5.79
C GLU A 6 14.61 -26.12 6.98
N ARG A 7 15.77 -25.74 7.52
CA ARG A 7 15.92 -24.71 8.55
C ARG A 7 15.55 -23.31 8.05
N ALA A 8 15.87 -22.99 6.79
CA ALA A 8 15.49 -21.71 6.19
C ALA A 8 13.98 -21.63 5.99
N ARG A 9 13.30 -22.71 5.59
CA ARG A 9 11.86 -22.77 5.38
C ARG A 9 11.05 -22.66 6.67
N SER A 10 11.60 -23.02 7.82
CA SER A 10 10.94 -22.88 9.13
C SER A 10 11.14 -21.49 9.77
N SER A 11 11.90 -20.58 9.15
CA SER A 11 12.12 -19.26 9.71
C SER A 11 10.95 -18.32 9.41
N PRO A 12 10.50 -17.49 10.40
CA PRO A 12 9.46 -16.49 10.16
C PRO A 12 9.78 -15.53 9.01
N ALA A 13 11.05 -15.18 8.81
CA ALA A 13 11.50 -14.31 7.73
C ALA A 13 11.31 -14.94 6.34
N TRP A 14 11.51 -16.26 6.22
CA TRP A 14 11.22 -16.98 4.98
C TRP A 14 9.70 -17.06 4.73
N GLY A 15 8.94 -17.40 5.76
CA GLY A 15 7.47 -17.46 5.70
C GLY A 15 6.87 -16.13 5.22
N LEU A 16 7.32 -15.00 5.78
CA LEU A 16 6.87 -13.67 5.39
C LEU A 16 7.21 -13.35 3.93
N ARG A 17 8.43 -13.66 3.46
CA ARG A 17 8.80 -13.44 2.06
C ARG A 17 8.00 -14.29 1.09
N SER A 18 7.80 -15.56 1.42
CA SER A 18 7.01 -16.48 0.62
C SER A 18 5.55 -16.04 0.52
N LEU A 19 4.97 -15.67 1.66
CA LEU A 19 3.59 -15.18 1.75
C LEU A 19 3.42 -13.87 0.97
N ASP A 20 4.32 -12.90 1.11
CA ASP A 20 4.29 -11.65 0.36
C ASP A 20 4.36 -11.90 -1.16
N HIS A 21 5.23 -12.82 -1.60
CA HIS A 21 5.30 -13.21 -3.01
C HIS A 21 3.99 -13.81 -3.53
N MET A 22 3.40 -14.74 -2.77
CA MET A 22 2.12 -15.37 -3.14
C MET A 22 0.97 -14.36 -3.14
N ARG A 23 0.91 -13.49 -2.13
CA ARG A 23 -0.11 -12.45 -2.01
C ARG A 23 -0.05 -11.47 -3.18
N ARG A 24 1.15 -11.06 -3.61
CA ARG A 24 1.31 -10.20 -4.81
C ARG A 24 0.81 -10.90 -6.07
N ARG A 25 1.14 -12.17 -6.27
CA ARG A 25 0.64 -12.93 -7.43
C ARG A 25 -0.88 -13.07 -7.42
N ALA A 26 -1.45 -13.43 -6.29
CA ALA A 26 -2.90 -13.55 -6.12
C ALA A 26 -3.60 -12.19 -6.33
N GLY A 27 -3.03 -11.10 -5.83
CA GLY A 27 -3.51 -9.74 -6.07
C GLY A 27 -3.50 -9.37 -7.56
N ASN A 28 -2.46 -9.74 -8.30
CA ASN A 28 -2.42 -9.52 -9.74
C ASN A 28 -3.55 -10.30 -10.46
N TYR A 29 -3.85 -11.53 -10.05
CA TYR A 29 -4.99 -12.27 -10.61
C TYR A 29 -6.32 -11.62 -10.23
N ALA A 30 -6.49 -11.19 -8.99
CA ALA A 30 -7.71 -10.54 -8.53
C ALA A 30 -7.99 -9.20 -9.25
N MET A 31 -6.93 -8.53 -9.75
CA MET A 31 -7.02 -7.25 -10.44
C MET A 31 -6.98 -7.36 -11.98
N ALA A 32 -6.79 -8.55 -12.55
CA ALA A 32 -6.47 -8.74 -13.97
C ALA A 32 -7.54 -8.23 -14.94
N ASP A 33 -8.80 -8.27 -14.56
CA ASP A 33 -9.96 -7.81 -15.37
C ASP A 33 -10.43 -6.38 -14.97
N MET A 34 -9.71 -5.71 -14.07
CA MET A 34 -10.06 -4.35 -13.70
C MET A 34 -9.57 -3.33 -14.74
N PRO A 35 -10.28 -2.19 -14.88
CA PRO A 35 -9.83 -1.08 -15.74
C PRO A 35 -8.47 -0.52 -15.31
N LEU A 36 -8.12 -0.64 -14.03
CA LEU A 36 -6.84 -0.27 -13.45
C LEU A 36 -6.15 -1.51 -12.91
N GLN A 37 -5.27 -2.10 -13.72
CA GLN A 37 -4.60 -3.36 -13.39
C GLN A 37 -3.31 -3.18 -12.58
N ASP A 38 -2.71 -1.98 -12.60
CA ASP A 38 -1.47 -1.69 -11.89
C ASP A 38 -1.72 -1.49 -10.38
N PRO A 39 -1.22 -2.41 -9.52
CA PRO A 39 -1.42 -2.30 -8.07
C PRO A 39 -0.84 -1.01 -7.47
N ALA A 40 0.24 -0.45 -8.05
CA ALA A 40 0.82 0.78 -7.56
C ALA A 40 -0.09 1.98 -7.83
N GLN A 41 -0.74 2.02 -9.00
CA GLN A 41 -1.73 3.03 -9.34
C GLN A 41 -2.97 2.90 -8.45
N HIS A 42 -3.46 1.69 -8.23
CA HIS A 42 -4.59 1.44 -7.33
C HIS A 42 -4.26 1.89 -5.89
N MET A 43 -3.07 1.54 -5.39
CA MET A 43 -2.64 1.97 -4.06
C MET A 43 -2.54 3.50 -3.95
N MET A 44 -2.21 4.21 -5.03
CA MET A 44 -2.24 5.67 -5.07
C MET A 44 -3.67 6.21 -4.86
N LEU A 45 -4.69 5.62 -5.53
CA LEU A 45 -6.10 6.00 -5.32
C LEU A 45 -6.53 5.77 -3.86
N VAL A 46 -6.18 4.62 -3.29
CA VAL A 46 -6.47 4.31 -1.88
C VAL A 46 -5.82 5.33 -0.93
N ASN A 47 -4.58 5.75 -1.18
CA ASN A 47 -3.92 6.76 -0.34
C ASN A 47 -4.55 8.14 -0.48
N ILE A 48 -4.93 8.56 -1.69
CA ILE A 48 -5.68 9.80 -1.89
C ILE A 48 -6.97 9.78 -1.08
N PHE A 49 -7.74 8.70 -1.17
CA PHE A 49 -8.97 8.52 -0.41
C PHE A 49 -8.74 8.61 1.10
N ARG A 50 -7.80 7.82 1.64
CA ARG A 50 -7.51 7.79 3.09
C ARG A 50 -7.06 9.12 3.67
N ILE A 51 -6.33 9.92 2.91
CA ILE A 51 -5.92 11.27 3.36
C ILE A 51 -7.12 12.21 3.29
N SER A 52 -7.93 12.13 2.24
CA SER A 52 -9.13 12.97 2.06
C SER A 52 -10.17 12.76 3.17
N GLU A 53 -10.34 11.53 3.64
CA GLU A 53 -11.22 11.19 4.79
C GLU A 53 -10.81 11.88 6.11
N ARG A 54 -9.56 12.37 6.20
CA ARG A 54 -9.07 13.15 7.34
C ARG A 54 -9.39 14.65 7.24
N GLY A 55 -10.15 15.06 6.23
CA GLY A 55 -10.68 16.42 6.07
C GLY A 55 -9.87 17.34 5.17
N SER A 56 -8.83 16.85 4.48
CA SER A 56 -8.08 17.66 3.51
C SER A 56 -7.61 16.83 2.32
N LEU A 57 -7.70 17.40 1.12
CA LEU A 57 -7.15 16.77 -0.08
C LEU A 57 -5.62 16.75 -0.02
N PRO A 58 -4.97 15.62 -0.39
CA PRO A 58 -3.52 15.52 -0.35
C PRO A 58 -2.83 16.34 -1.45
N SER A 59 -1.66 16.88 -1.14
CA SER A 59 -0.70 17.36 -2.12
C SER A 59 0.19 16.22 -2.63
N GLN A 60 0.90 16.42 -3.73
CA GLN A 60 1.87 15.44 -4.23
C GLN A 60 2.98 15.13 -3.21
N ARG A 61 3.38 16.13 -2.42
CA ARG A 61 4.40 15.96 -1.38
C ARG A 61 3.90 15.07 -0.24
N GLU A 62 2.67 15.27 0.20
CA GLU A 62 2.05 14.44 1.24
C GLU A 62 1.88 12.98 0.75
N LEU A 63 1.49 12.77 -0.51
CA LEU A 63 1.43 11.44 -1.12
C LEU A 63 2.81 10.78 -1.19
N ALA A 64 3.84 11.52 -1.60
CA ALA A 64 5.22 11.01 -1.65
C ALA A 64 5.69 10.57 -0.26
N ALA A 65 5.45 11.39 0.77
CA ALA A 65 5.81 11.08 2.14
C ALA A 65 5.04 9.87 2.69
N SER A 66 3.70 9.82 2.48
CA SER A 66 2.86 8.73 3.01
C SER A 66 3.14 7.38 2.38
N MET A 67 3.57 7.36 1.12
CA MET A 67 3.84 6.14 0.36
C MET A 67 5.34 5.78 0.33
N HIS A 68 6.21 6.60 0.90
CA HIS A 68 7.68 6.46 0.81
C HIS A 68 8.18 6.36 -0.64
N LEU A 69 7.58 7.16 -1.53
CA LEU A 69 7.93 7.20 -2.95
C LEU A 69 8.70 8.48 -3.30
N SER A 70 9.49 8.42 -4.38
CA SER A 70 10.13 9.62 -4.91
C SER A 70 9.07 10.59 -5.49
N PRO A 71 9.29 11.91 -5.42
CA PRO A 71 8.39 12.90 -6.06
C PRO A 71 8.20 12.65 -7.56
N ALA A 72 9.24 12.17 -8.24
CA ALA A 72 9.17 11.82 -9.66
C ALA A 72 8.20 10.66 -9.92
N THR A 73 8.26 9.61 -9.11
CA THR A 73 7.35 8.45 -9.18
C THR A 73 5.90 8.89 -8.96
N VAL A 74 5.64 9.68 -7.92
CA VAL A 74 4.29 10.20 -7.63
C VAL A 74 3.77 11.04 -8.78
N THR A 75 4.61 11.93 -9.33
CA THR A 75 4.24 12.78 -10.47
C THR A 75 3.87 11.95 -11.70
N ALA A 76 4.66 10.93 -12.02
CA ALA A 76 4.40 10.05 -13.16
C ALA A 76 3.09 9.27 -12.98
N THR A 77 2.89 8.66 -11.81
CA THR A 77 1.68 7.89 -11.49
C THR A 77 0.43 8.78 -11.55
N LEU A 78 0.47 9.97 -10.94
CA LEU A 78 -0.66 10.90 -10.96
C LEU A 78 -1.00 11.38 -12.37
N LYS A 79 0.01 11.61 -13.25
CA LYS A 79 -0.25 11.96 -14.66
C LYS A 79 -0.98 10.84 -15.40
N LEU A 80 -0.65 9.58 -15.13
CA LEU A 80 -1.36 8.44 -15.73
C LEU A 80 -2.81 8.38 -15.23
N LEU A 81 -3.02 8.46 -13.93
CA LEU A 81 -4.35 8.44 -13.31
C LEU A 81 -5.23 9.61 -13.76
N GLU A 82 -4.64 10.79 -13.95
CA GLU A 82 -5.33 11.99 -14.46
C GLU A 82 -5.75 11.79 -15.92
N ARG A 83 -4.87 11.26 -16.78
CA ARG A 83 -5.19 10.93 -18.17
C ARG A 83 -6.29 9.87 -18.28
N SER A 84 -6.33 8.93 -17.36
CA SER A 84 -7.38 7.89 -17.28
C SER A 84 -8.67 8.40 -16.64
N GLY A 85 -8.71 9.65 -16.19
CA GLY A 85 -9.90 10.27 -15.60
C GLY A 85 -10.22 9.82 -14.18
N TYR A 86 -9.29 9.19 -13.46
CA TYR A 86 -9.51 8.70 -12.09
C TYR A 86 -9.17 9.72 -11.02
N VAL A 87 -8.32 10.69 -11.31
CA VAL A 87 -8.00 11.79 -10.41
C VAL A 87 -8.10 13.14 -11.14
N ARG A 88 -8.26 14.21 -10.38
CA ARG A 88 -8.20 15.59 -10.86
C ARG A 88 -7.35 16.43 -9.93
N ARG A 89 -6.74 17.48 -10.47
CA ARG A 89 -6.01 18.47 -9.70
C ARG A 89 -6.92 19.64 -9.37
N ILE A 90 -6.77 20.15 -8.16
CA ILE A 90 -7.52 21.31 -7.66
C ILE A 90 -6.50 22.26 -7.05
N ALA A 91 -6.56 23.56 -7.42
CA ALA A 91 -5.73 24.56 -6.76
C ALA A 91 -6.07 24.61 -5.27
N ASP A 92 -5.07 24.73 -4.42
CA ASP A 92 -5.29 24.91 -2.98
C ASP A 92 -5.85 26.29 -2.70
N ASP A 93 -6.86 26.36 -1.83
CA ASP A 93 -7.55 27.64 -1.53
C ASP A 93 -6.64 28.66 -0.83
N LYS A 94 -5.60 28.19 -0.13
CA LYS A 94 -4.68 29.04 0.64
C LYS A 94 -3.41 29.40 -0.12
N ASP A 95 -2.93 28.49 -0.98
CA ASP A 95 -1.74 28.69 -1.80
C ASP A 95 -1.96 28.08 -3.20
N GLN A 96 -2.31 28.92 -4.17
CA GLN A 96 -2.54 28.50 -5.55
C GLN A 96 -1.33 27.84 -6.25
N ARG A 97 -0.13 27.90 -5.64
CA ARG A 97 1.05 27.19 -6.15
C ARG A 97 1.00 25.71 -5.81
N ILE A 98 0.16 25.30 -4.86
CA ILE A 98 -0.02 23.93 -4.44
C ILE A 98 -1.21 23.34 -5.17
N ASN A 99 -0.99 22.23 -5.88
CA ASN A 99 -2.08 21.43 -6.44
C ASN A 99 -2.44 20.31 -5.46
N ARG A 100 -3.70 20.29 -5.06
CA ARG A 100 -4.33 19.18 -4.35
C ARG A 100 -4.84 18.14 -5.33
N VAL A 101 -4.89 16.89 -4.90
CA VAL A 101 -5.35 15.78 -5.72
C VAL A 101 -6.63 15.23 -5.12
N ALA A 102 -7.67 15.14 -5.97
CA ALA A 102 -8.95 14.54 -5.60
C ALA A 102 -9.25 13.36 -6.52
N LEU A 103 -9.96 12.36 -5.99
CA LEU A 103 -10.58 11.33 -6.82
C LEU A 103 -11.72 11.94 -7.64
N THR A 104 -11.96 11.38 -8.82
CA THR A 104 -13.20 11.55 -9.55
C THR A 104 -14.20 10.47 -9.11
N GLU A 105 -15.45 10.57 -9.50
CA GLU A 105 -16.46 9.52 -9.27
C GLU A 105 -16.01 8.16 -9.85
N SER A 106 -15.44 8.20 -11.05
CA SER A 106 -14.84 7.00 -11.69
C SER A 106 -13.66 6.47 -10.89
N GLY A 107 -12.80 7.36 -10.38
CA GLY A 107 -11.67 7.00 -9.53
C GLY A 107 -12.12 6.33 -8.22
N GLU A 108 -13.14 6.87 -7.58
CA GLU A 108 -13.72 6.27 -6.37
C GLU A 108 -14.32 4.88 -6.65
N THR A 109 -15.04 4.72 -7.74
CA THR A 109 -15.64 3.44 -8.14
C THR A 109 -14.57 2.37 -8.33
N VAL A 110 -13.54 2.67 -9.12
CA VAL A 110 -12.43 1.74 -9.38
C VAL A 110 -11.65 1.45 -8.11
N MET A 111 -11.40 2.46 -7.28
CA MET A 111 -10.71 2.30 -6.00
C MET A 111 -11.50 1.37 -5.05
N ARG A 112 -12.81 1.59 -4.88
CA ARG A 112 -13.65 0.77 -3.99
C ARG A 112 -13.74 -0.68 -4.45
N GLU A 113 -13.88 -0.91 -5.76
CA GLU A 113 -13.91 -2.26 -6.31
C GLU A 113 -12.58 -2.99 -6.10
N GLY A 114 -11.45 -2.32 -6.32
CA GLY A 114 -10.15 -2.92 -6.05
C GLY A 114 -9.92 -3.20 -4.55
N MET A 115 -10.35 -2.31 -3.65
CA MET A 115 -10.33 -2.58 -2.21
C MET A 115 -11.14 -3.82 -1.87
N ARG A 116 -12.39 -3.92 -2.36
CA ARG A 116 -13.26 -5.09 -2.13
C ARG A 116 -12.61 -6.40 -2.56
N ARG A 117 -11.91 -6.40 -3.70
CA ARG A 117 -11.19 -7.60 -4.20
C ARG A 117 -9.98 -7.95 -3.32
N MET A 118 -9.27 -6.94 -2.85
CA MET A 118 -8.14 -7.17 -1.96
C MET A 118 -8.58 -7.64 -0.57
N ASP A 119 -9.69 -7.09 -0.05
CA ASP A 119 -10.29 -7.56 1.21
C ASP A 119 -10.74 -9.02 1.09
N ALA A 120 -11.39 -9.40 -0.01
CA ALA A 120 -11.76 -10.80 -0.26
C ALA A 120 -10.53 -11.74 -0.37
N LEU A 121 -9.42 -11.26 -0.91
CA LEU A 121 -8.16 -12.00 -0.93
C LEU A 121 -7.56 -12.15 0.47
N ASP A 122 -7.64 -11.10 1.28
CA ASP A 122 -7.18 -11.13 2.66
C ASP A 122 -8.04 -12.09 3.52
N ASP A 123 -9.35 -12.19 3.25
CA ASP A 123 -10.26 -13.19 3.86
C ASP A 123 -9.84 -14.62 3.48
N ILE A 124 -9.60 -14.89 2.20
CA ILE A 124 -9.11 -16.20 1.71
C ILE A 124 -7.78 -16.56 2.39
N MET A 125 -6.88 -15.59 2.55
CA MET A 125 -5.57 -15.81 3.17
C MET A 125 -5.68 -16.18 4.65
N GLN A 126 -6.75 -15.77 5.31
CA GLN A 126 -7.00 -16.02 6.74
C GLN A 126 -7.94 -17.22 6.96
N GLU A 127 -8.45 -17.83 5.90
CA GLU A 127 -9.34 -18.98 5.99
C GLU A 127 -8.70 -20.12 6.79
N GLY A 128 -9.45 -20.67 7.74
CA GLY A 128 -9.01 -21.76 8.61
C GLY A 128 -8.22 -21.34 9.85
N LEU A 129 -7.89 -20.05 10.01
CA LEU A 129 -7.32 -19.55 11.27
C LEU A 129 -8.42 -19.45 12.34
N THR A 130 -8.13 -19.98 13.52
CA THR A 130 -8.94 -19.73 14.70
C THR A 130 -8.79 -18.28 15.18
N SER A 131 -9.72 -17.77 15.97
CA SER A 131 -9.62 -16.42 16.55
C SER A 131 -8.34 -16.23 17.37
N GLU A 132 -7.91 -17.24 18.10
CA GLU A 132 -6.68 -17.21 18.90
C GLU A 132 -5.44 -17.10 17.99
N GLU A 133 -5.35 -17.91 16.92
CA GLU A 133 -4.25 -17.85 15.94
C GLU A 133 -4.19 -16.52 15.25
N HIS A 134 -5.34 -15.94 14.87
CA HIS A 134 -5.42 -14.61 14.28
C HIS A 134 -4.88 -13.54 15.24
N GLU A 135 -5.28 -13.54 16.51
CA GLU A 135 -4.76 -12.60 17.51
C GLU A 135 -3.26 -12.73 17.74
N ILE A 136 -2.76 -13.98 17.82
CA ILE A 136 -1.33 -14.26 17.97
C ILE A 136 -0.57 -13.74 16.75
N LEU A 137 -1.05 -14.00 15.54
CA LEU A 137 -0.45 -13.56 14.29
C LEU A 137 -0.36 -12.03 14.23
N CYS A 138 -1.47 -11.33 14.48
CA CYS A 138 -1.52 -9.86 14.51
C CYS A 138 -0.52 -9.27 15.51
N ARG A 139 -0.45 -9.86 16.71
CA ARG A 139 0.51 -9.44 17.76
C ARG A 139 1.95 -9.67 17.34
N CYS A 140 2.26 -10.81 16.72
CA CYS A 140 3.61 -11.11 16.24
C CYS A 140 4.04 -10.17 15.13
N LEU A 141 3.18 -9.96 14.13
CA LEU A 141 3.44 -9.04 13.01
C LEU A 141 3.64 -7.59 13.50
N SER A 142 2.84 -7.14 14.48
CA SER A 142 3.02 -5.81 15.09
C SER A 142 4.39 -5.65 15.74
N LYS A 143 4.84 -6.64 16.54
CA LYS A 143 6.17 -6.61 17.15
C LYS A 143 7.30 -6.57 16.11
N MET A 144 7.17 -7.35 15.03
CA MET A 144 8.16 -7.36 13.95
C MET A 144 8.23 -6.02 13.23
N ARG A 145 7.09 -5.42 12.94
CA ARG A 145 7.00 -4.07 12.36
C ARG A 145 7.64 -3.02 13.25
N ASP A 146 7.35 -3.04 14.55
CA ASP A 146 7.90 -2.09 15.52
C ASP A 146 9.43 -2.23 15.67
N ASN A 147 9.95 -3.47 15.57
CA ASN A 147 11.39 -3.73 15.56
C ASN A 147 12.06 -3.11 14.32
N LEU A 148 11.47 -3.29 13.13
CA LEU A 148 11.98 -2.71 11.88
C LEU A 148 11.89 -1.18 11.90
N SER A 149 10.80 -0.62 12.44
CA SER A 149 10.64 0.83 12.58
C SER A 149 11.74 1.44 13.49
N ARG A 150 12.07 0.79 14.59
CA ARG A 150 13.17 1.23 15.47
C ARG A 150 14.54 1.15 14.77
N TYR A 151 14.79 0.08 14.05
CA TYR A 151 16.02 -0.07 13.26
C TYR A 151 16.17 1.02 12.20
N MET A 152 15.10 1.33 11.44
CA MET A 152 15.13 2.39 10.44
C MET A 152 15.41 3.76 11.07
N LYS A 153 14.75 4.09 12.17
CA LYS A 153 14.96 5.35 12.88
C LYS A 153 16.40 5.52 13.40
N SER A 154 17.03 4.44 13.91
CA SER A 154 18.42 4.52 14.36
C SER A 154 19.37 4.82 13.20
N ARG A 155 19.10 4.30 11.99
CA ARG A 155 19.92 4.57 10.81
C ARG A 155 19.73 5.96 10.22
N GLU A 156 18.55 6.54 10.37
CA GLU A 156 18.29 7.92 9.94
C GLU A 156 19.05 8.93 10.81
N VAL A 157 19.19 8.64 12.10
CA VAL A 157 20.01 9.48 13.03
C VAL A 157 21.49 9.40 12.67
N ASP A 158 22.01 8.17 12.47
CA ASP A 158 23.42 7.93 12.14
C ASP A 158 23.84 8.54 10.76
N ALA A 159 22.89 8.80 9.88
CA ALA A 159 23.16 9.35 8.55
C ALA A 159 23.18 10.90 8.53
N HIS A 160 22.82 11.56 9.62
CA HIS A 160 22.78 13.02 9.74
C HIS A 160 23.87 13.59 10.69
N ASP A 161 24.66 12.72 11.30
CA ASP A 161 25.87 13.05 12.06
C ASP A 161 27.14 12.82 11.19
#